data_719b1cf775d55478f66855d4af1f3355
#
_entry.id   719b1cf775d55478f66855d4af1f3355
#
_cell.length_a   1.000
_cell.length_b   1.000
_cell.length_c   1.000
_cell.angle_alpha   90.00
_cell.angle_beta   90.00
_cell.angle_gamma   90.00
#
_symmetry.space_group_name_H-M   'P 1'
#
loop_
_entity.id
_entity.type
_entity.pdbx_description
1 polymer ?
#
loop_
_entity_poly.entity_id
_entity_poly.type
_entity_poly.pdbx_seq_one_letter_code
_entity_poly.pdbx_strand_id
1 'polypeptide(L)'
;LPGFGDWVEQLVAESTGKLQKGTLPVVVTKSAPEISDRPDDTLMVSFSDSDPSISDVTFSGQLGELFLLWEYATAIAGQILGINPFDQPDVESAKIAARKLLDAPHSASEVDFVDRGISVTSYGMNVVGSTVEAAVEQLFEQVDQSSFIAIHVYLSRTEYPQFEALRDVIAKRTGRPVTFGWGPRFLHST
;
A
#
# COMPACT_ATOMS: atom_id res chain seq x y z
N LEU A 1 -10.67 -16.63 2.69
CA LEU A 1 -10.01 -16.42 3.99
C LEU A 1 -9.95 -14.90 4.29
N PRO A 2 -10.97 -14.34 4.96
CA PRO A 2 -10.99 -12.92 5.30
C PRO A 2 -9.73 -12.53 6.10
N GLY A 3 -9.08 -11.42 5.71
CA GLY A 3 -7.88 -10.90 6.39
C GLY A 3 -6.56 -11.62 6.06
N PHE A 4 -6.61 -12.76 5.37
CA PHE A 4 -5.37 -13.46 5.02
C PHE A 4 -4.54 -12.68 3.98
N GLY A 5 -5.20 -12.06 2.99
CA GLY A 5 -4.52 -11.17 2.05
C GLY A 5 -3.82 -10.00 2.74
N ASP A 6 -4.49 -9.37 3.71
CA ASP A 6 -3.90 -8.28 4.50
C ASP A 6 -2.66 -8.74 5.30
N TRP A 7 -2.70 -9.97 5.83
CA TRP A 7 -1.54 -10.55 6.53
C TRP A 7 -0.37 -10.81 5.56
N VAL A 8 -0.65 -11.37 4.37
CA VAL A 8 0.36 -11.58 3.33
C VAL A 8 0.96 -10.25 2.86
N GLU A 9 0.11 -9.24 2.65
CA GLU A 9 0.57 -7.89 2.30
C GLU A 9 1.56 -7.36 3.34
N GLN A 10 1.20 -7.44 4.61
CA GLN A 10 2.08 -6.99 5.68
C GLN A 10 3.38 -7.80 5.73
N LEU A 11 3.30 -9.13 5.69
CA LEU A 11 4.47 -10.01 5.73
C LEU A 11 5.46 -9.68 4.60
N VAL A 12 4.98 -9.59 3.36
CA VAL A 12 5.83 -9.36 2.20
C VAL A 12 6.39 -7.94 2.19
N ALA A 13 5.55 -6.92 2.43
CA ALA A 13 5.99 -5.54 2.44
C ALA A 13 7.06 -5.28 3.52
N GLU A 14 6.80 -5.71 4.75
CA GLU A 14 7.71 -5.51 5.88
C GLU A 14 9.03 -6.27 5.74
N SER A 15 8.97 -7.49 5.20
CA SER A 15 10.15 -8.34 5.07
C SER A 15 11.00 -8.01 3.84
N THR A 16 10.40 -7.53 2.74
CA THR A 16 11.12 -7.33 1.48
C THR A 16 11.34 -5.87 1.10
N GLY A 17 10.48 -4.94 1.54
CA GLY A 17 10.53 -3.53 1.19
C GLY A 17 11.65 -2.78 1.90
N LYS A 18 12.89 -3.02 1.51
CA LYS A 18 14.08 -2.38 2.07
C LYS A 18 15.20 -2.22 1.04
N LEU A 19 16.12 -1.29 1.28
CA LEU A 19 17.25 -1.01 0.39
C LEU A 19 16.83 -0.68 -1.06
N GLN A 20 15.68 -0.03 -1.23
CA GLN A 20 15.07 0.27 -2.54
C GLN A 20 14.80 -0.98 -3.38
N LYS A 21 14.55 -2.10 -2.72
CA LYS A 21 14.15 -3.38 -3.30
C LYS A 21 12.83 -3.79 -2.71
N GLY A 22 12.29 -4.88 -3.20
CA GLY A 22 11.09 -5.47 -2.65
C GLY A 22 10.07 -5.84 -3.72
N THR A 23 9.03 -6.48 -3.26
CA THR A 23 7.84 -6.78 -4.06
C THR A 23 6.68 -6.02 -3.44
N LEU A 24 5.93 -5.26 -4.24
CA LEU A 24 4.74 -4.57 -3.78
C LEU A 24 3.56 -5.55 -3.72
N PRO A 25 3.11 -5.97 -2.55
CA PRO A 25 1.87 -6.73 -2.43
C PRO A 25 0.68 -5.79 -2.44
N VAL A 26 -0.37 -6.15 -3.18
CA VAL A 26 -1.62 -5.37 -3.27
C VAL A 26 -2.80 -6.29 -3.04
N VAL A 27 -3.57 -6.02 -1.99
CA VAL A 27 -4.79 -6.78 -1.71
C VAL A 27 -5.93 -6.25 -2.57
N VAL A 28 -6.51 -7.13 -3.36
CA VAL A 28 -7.60 -6.79 -4.28
C VAL A 28 -8.85 -7.62 -4.00
N THR A 29 -10.01 -7.05 -4.29
CA THR A 29 -11.29 -7.77 -4.28
C THR A 29 -11.55 -8.42 -5.63
N LYS A 30 -12.55 -9.32 -5.71
CA LYS A 30 -12.94 -9.95 -6.98
C LYS A 30 -13.48 -8.97 -8.02
N SER A 31 -13.90 -7.78 -7.61
CA SER A 31 -14.40 -6.71 -8.47
C SER A 31 -13.35 -5.64 -8.80
N ALA A 32 -12.12 -5.81 -8.32
CA ALA A 32 -11.05 -4.85 -8.55
C ALA A 32 -10.73 -4.72 -10.06
N PRO A 33 -10.38 -3.51 -10.53
CA PRO A 33 -10.07 -3.28 -11.94
C PRO A 33 -8.94 -4.19 -12.47
N GLU A 34 -7.96 -4.49 -11.63
CA GLU A 34 -6.80 -5.31 -11.97
C GLU A 34 -7.16 -6.76 -12.33
N ILE A 35 -8.37 -7.23 -12.00
CA ILE A 35 -8.83 -8.56 -12.41
C ILE A 35 -9.06 -8.62 -13.92
N SER A 36 -9.53 -7.51 -14.52
CA SER A 36 -9.85 -7.44 -15.94
C SER A 36 -8.84 -6.66 -16.78
N ASP A 37 -8.16 -5.73 -16.16
CA ASP A 37 -7.19 -4.83 -16.82
C ASP A 37 -5.93 -4.71 -15.93
N ARG A 38 -5.11 -5.73 -16.01
CA ARG A 38 -3.95 -5.92 -15.16
C ARG A 38 -2.70 -5.31 -15.77
N PRO A 39 -1.89 -4.55 -15.00
CA PRO A 39 -0.57 -4.12 -15.45
C PRO A 39 0.34 -5.32 -15.78
N ASP A 40 1.12 -5.22 -16.83
CA ASP A 40 1.99 -6.29 -17.34
C ASP A 40 3.05 -6.75 -16.32
N ASP A 41 3.42 -5.86 -15.38
CA ASP A 41 4.42 -6.09 -14.34
C ASP A 41 3.86 -6.72 -13.06
N THR A 42 2.62 -7.25 -13.10
CA THR A 42 1.94 -7.82 -11.93
C THR A 42 1.71 -9.32 -12.03
N LEU A 43 1.77 -10.00 -10.90
CA LEU A 43 1.41 -11.40 -10.72
C LEU A 43 0.13 -11.50 -9.89
N MET A 44 -0.90 -12.13 -10.42
CA MET A 44 -2.16 -12.34 -9.70
C MET A 44 -2.12 -13.65 -8.91
N VAL A 45 -2.26 -13.52 -7.60
CA VAL A 45 -2.29 -14.65 -6.68
C VAL A 45 -3.67 -14.78 -6.05
N SER A 46 -4.22 -15.98 -6.03
CA SER A 46 -5.50 -16.27 -5.37
C SER A 46 -5.37 -17.33 -4.29
N PHE A 47 -6.31 -17.28 -3.33
CA PHE A 47 -6.40 -18.23 -2.24
C PHE A 47 -7.74 -18.96 -2.30
N SER A 48 -7.72 -20.29 -2.17
CA SER A 48 -8.88 -21.17 -2.29
C SER A 48 -9.47 -21.30 -3.71
N ASP A 49 -10.62 -21.90 -3.84
CA ASP A 49 -11.31 -22.33 -5.08
C ASP A 49 -11.74 -21.18 -6.01
N SER A 50 -10.89 -20.19 -6.18
CA SER A 50 -11.07 -19.13 -7.17
C SER A 50 -11.02 -19.73 -8.58
N ASP A 51 -11.69 -19.07 -9.52
CA ASP A 51 -11.60 -19.41 -10.93
C ASP A 51 -10.13 -19.32 -11.38
N PRO A 52 -9.51 -20.42 -11.83
CA PRO A 52 -8.11 -20.40 -12.24
C PRO A 52 -7.87 -19.51 -13.48
N SER A 53 -8.92 -19.04 -14.15
CA SER A 53 -8.78 -18.11 -15.28
C SER A 53 -8.42 -16.68 -14.87
N ILE A 54 -8.57 -16.32 -13.59
CA ILE A 54 -8.33 -14.95 -13.10
C ILE A 54 -7.02 -14.79 -12.33
N SER A 55 -6.31 -15.89 -12.07
CA SER A 55 -5.04 -15.86 -11.31
C SER A 55 -3.95 -16.66 -12.00
N ASP A 56 -2.71 -16.17 -11.89
CA ASP A 56 -1.53 -16.87 -12.40
C ASP A 56 -1.14 -18.02 -11.47
N VAL A 57 -1.37 -17.83 -10.17
CA VAL A 57 -1.06 -18.82 -9.12
C VAL A 57 -2.22 -18.90 -8.14
N THR A 58 -2.64 -20.11 -7.84
CA THR A 58 -3.67 -20.38 -6.83
C THR A 58 -3.09 -21.25 -5.71
N PHE A 59 -3.25 -20.81 -4.48
CA PHE A 59 -2.89 -21.58 -3.30
C PHE A 59 -4.13 -22.09 -2.59
N SER A 60 -4.14 -23.39 -2.25
CA SER A 60 -5.18 -24.02 -1.44
C SER A 60 -4.52 -24.82 -0.32
N GLY A 61 -5.18 -24.88 0.82
CA GLY A 61 -4.68 -25.60 1.99
C GLY A 61 -5.34 -25.14 3.27
N GLN A 62 -4.95 -25.77 4.38
CA GLN A 62 -5.37 -25.32 5.70
C GLN A 62 -4.65 -24.01 6.06
N LEU A 63 -5.25 -23.21 6.91
CA LEU A 63 -4.72 -21.89 7.27
C LEU A 63 -3.25 -21.93 7.76
N GLY A 64 -2.91 -22.92 8.60
CA GLY A 64 -1.53 -23.07 9.09
C GLY A 64 -0.54 -23.44 8.01
N GLU A 65 -0.95 -24.24 7.02
CA GLU A 65 -0.12 -24.58 5.86
C GLU A 65 0.15 -23.35 4.99
N LEU A 66 -0.87 -22.51 4.80
CA LEU A 66 -0.75 -21.27 4.03
C LEU A 66 0.15 -20.24 4.73
N PHE A 67 0.07 -20.11 6.06
CA PHE A 67 1.00 -19.28 6.82
C PHE A 67 2.44 -19.74 6.61
N LEU A 68 2.72 -21.01 6.83
CA LEU A 68 4.06 -21.57 6.68
C LEU A 68 4.59 -21.40 5.24
N LEU A 69 3.75 -21.64 4.24
CA LEU A 69 4.09 -21.46 2.84
C LEU A 69 4.57 -20.04 2.55
N TRP A 70 3.81 -19.03 3.02
CA TRP A 70 4.15 -17.63 2.78
C TRP A 70 5.36 -17.14 3.57
N GLU A 71 5.59 -17.67 4.77
CA GLU A 71 6.81 -17.41 5.54
C GLU A 71 8.06 -17.93 4.78
N TYR A 72 7.99 -19.15 4.26
CA TYR A 72 9.07 -19.69 3.42
C TYR A 72 9.24 -18.92 2.11
N ALA A 73 8.16 -18.62 1.42
CA ALA A 73 8.21 -17.85 0.17
C ALA A 73 8.86 -16.48 0.39
N THR A 74 8.52 -15.81 1.47
CA THR A 74 9.09 -14.50 1.83
C THR A 74 10.57 -14.60 2.18
N ALA A 75 10.99 -15.64 2.90
CA ALA A 75 12.40 -15.88 3.20
C ALA A 75 13.22 -16.15 1.92
N ILE A 76 12.68 -16.93 1.00
CA ILE A 76 13.30 -17.22 -0.30
C ILE A 76 13.36 -15.95 -1.17
N ALA A 77 12.28 -15.15 -1.19
CA ALA A 77 12.26 -13.87 -1.89
C ALA A 77 13.35 -12.92 -1.37
N GLY A 78 13.54 -12.84 -0.05
CA GLY A 78 14.64 -12.09 0.55
C GLY A 78 16.02 -12.54 0.05
N GLN A 79 16.25 -13.85 -0.06
CA GLN A 79 17.49 -14.39 -0.61
C GLN A 79 17.68 -14.01 -2.08
N ILE A 80 16.64 -14.11 -2.90
CA ILE A 80 16.69 -13.76 -4.33
C ILE A 80 16.96 -12.26 -4.51
N LEU A 81 16.32 -11.41 -3.71
CA LEU A 81 16.51 -9.97 -3.72
C LEU A 81 17.86 -9.53 -3.15
N GLY A 82 18.58 -10.44 -2.45
CA GLY A 82 19.85 -10.13 -1.79
C GLY A 82 19.68 -9.18 -0.62
N ILE A 83 18.64 -9.39 0.18
CA ILE A 83 18.32 -8.65 1.40
C ILE A 83 18.13 -9.61 2.58
N ASN A 84 18.21 -9.08 3.80
CA ASN A 84 17.83 -9.84 4.99
C ASN A 84 16.33 -9.62 5.28
N PRO A 85 15.46 -10.62 5.12
CA PRO A 85 14.03 -10.46 5.37
C PRO A 85 13.67 -10.40 6.86
N PHE A 86 14.62 -10.67 7.75
CA PHE A 86 14.40 -10.77 9.21
C PHE A 86 14.79 -9.52 10.00
N ASP A 87 15.39 -8.51 9.35
CA ASP A 87 15.66 -7.21 9.96
C ASP A 87 14.68 -6.14 9.45
N GLN A 88 14.56 -5.03 10.18
CA GLN A 88 13.60 -3.96 9.87
C GLN A 88 14.22 -2.57 10.11
N PRO A 89 15.23 -2.18 9.33
CA PRO A 89 15.93 -0.92 9.52
C PRO A 89 15.03 0.30 9.35
N ASP A 90 14.05 0.25 8.46
CA ASP A 90 13.15 1.37 8.16
C ASP A 90 12.12 1.59 9.29
N VAL A 91 11.66 0.53 9.92
CA VAL A 91 10.79 0.60 11.11
C VAL A 91 11.50 1.32 12.27
N GLU A 92 12.76 1.01 12.52
CA GLU A 92 13.54 1.70 13.55
C GLU A 92 13.78 3.17 13.21
N SER A 93 14.04 3.49 11.94
CA SER A 93 14.17 4.87 11.46
C SER A 93 12.87 5.66 11.67
N ALA A 94 11.72 5.07 11.38
CA ALA A 94 10.41 5.69 11.61
C ALA A 94 10.15 5.93 13.10
N LYS A 95 10.47 4.99 13.98
CA LYS A 95 10.36 5.16 15.45
C LYS A 95 11.26 6.28 15.97
N ILE A 96 12.48 6.39 15.47
CA ILE A 96 13.41 7.47 15.83
C ILE A 96 12.84 8.82 15.38
N ALA A 97 12.32 8.92 14.16
CA ALA A 97 11.69 10.13 13.65
C ALA A 97 10.47 10.54 14.48
N ALA A 98 9.60 9.59 14.83
CA ALA A 98 8.43 9.83 15.66
C ALA A 98 8.83 10.33 17.09
N ARG A 99 9.84 9.72 17.72
CA ARG A 99 10.34 10.20 19.01
C ARG A 99 10.84 11.64 18.94
N LYS A 100 11.62 11.97 17.91
CA LYS A 100 12.10 13.34 17.70
C LYS A 100 10.96 14.36 17.55
N LEU A 101 9.85 13.97 16.87
CA LEU A 101 8.67 14.82 16.75
C LEU A 101 7.95 15.01 18.09
N LEU A 102 7.91 14.00 18.96
CA LEU A 102 7.33 14.10 20.29
C LEU A 102 8.16 14.99 21.24
N ASP A 103 9.46 14.99 21.08
CA ASP A 103 10.39 15.79 21.88
C ASP A 103 10.56 17.23 21.36
N ALA A 104 10.18 17.49 20.11
CA ALA A 104 10.27 18.81 19.50
C ALA A 104 9.02 19.66 19.78
N PRO A 105 9.15 20.99 19.96
CA PRO A 105 7.99 21.85 19.95
C PRO A 105 7.28 21.72 18.58
N HIS A 106 5.98 21.45 18.63
CA HIS A 106 5.18 21.28 17.40
C HIS A 106 5.16 22.59 16.63
N SER A 107 6.00 22.72 15.60
CA SER A 107 5.76 23.69 14.55
C SER A 107 4.67 23.09 13.65
N ALA A 108 3.52 23.75 13.54
CA ALA A 108 2.53 23.38 12.55
C ALA A 108 3.21 23.35 11.18
N SER A 109 3.05 22.27 10.45
CA SER A 109 3.49 22.20 9.06
C SER A 109 2.83 23.37 8.31
N GLU A 110 3.58 24.07 7.47
CA GLU A 110 2.99 25.09 6.60
C GLU A 110 1.98 24.38 5.69
N VAL A 111 0.77 24.92 5.68
CA VAL A 111 -0.34 24.44 4.85
C VAL A 111 -0.23 25.14 3.50
N ASP A 112 -0.19 24.40 2.40
CA ASP A 112 -0.11 24.99 1.07
C ASP A 112 -1.38 25.79 0.77
N PHE A 113 -2.54 25.23 1.10
CA PHE A 113 -3.85 25.91 1.01
C PHE A 113 -4.93 25.19 1.84
N VAL A 114 -6.07 25.84 1.97
CA VAL A 114 -7.29 25.28 2.58
C VAL A 114 -8.44 25.34 1.56
N ASP A 115 -9.07 24.20 1.29
CA ASP A 115 -10.22 24.09 0.41
C ASP A 115 -11.40 23.44 1.15
N ARG A 116 -12.51 24.16 1.27
CA ARG A 116 -13.76 23.67 1.93
C ARG A 116 -13.51 23.05 3.32
N GLY A 117 -12.60 23.64 4.08
CA GLY A 117 -12.23 23.16 5.43
C GLY A 117 -11.19 22.02 5.45
N ILE A 118 -10.68 21.59 4.30
CA ILE A 118 -9.61 20.61 4.16
C ILE A 118 -8.28 21.35 4.01
N SER A 119 -7.37 21.18 4.95
CA SER A 119 -6.00 21.67 4.85
C SER A 119 -5.17 20.73 3.99
N VAL A 120 -4.49 21.26 3.00
CA VAL A 120 -3.63 20.50 2.07
C VAL A 120 -2.19 20.90 2.27
N THR A 121 -1.33 19.90 2.40
CA THR A 121 0.14 20.04 2.43
C THR A 121 0.73 19.04 1.46
N SER A 122 1.60 19.49 0.57
CA SER A 122 2.29 18.65 -0.40
C SER A 122 3.75 18.41 -0.01
N TYR A 123 4.26 17.26 -0.37
CA TYR A 123 5.65 16.89 -0.21
C TYR A 123 6.21 16.37 -1.52
N GLY A 124 7.40 16.85 -1.91
CA GLY A 124 8.07 16.41 -3.14
C GLY A 124 7.49 16.99 -4.43
N MET A 125 6.45 17.80 -4.35
CA MET A 125 5.86 18.51 -5.49
C MET A 125 5.41 19.92 -5.07
N ASN A 126 5.34 20.83 -6.05
CA ASN A 126 4.72 22.14 -5.85
C ASN A 126 3.32 22.11 -6.45
N VAL A 127 2.30 22.20 -5.60
CA VAL A 127 0.90 22.26 -6.06
C VAL A 127 0.59 23.65 -6.58
N VAL A 128 0.06 23.69 -7.81
CA VAL A 128 -0.43 24.93 -8.43
C VAL A 128 -1.95 24.94 -8.31
N GLY A 129 -2.50 25.96 -7.68
CA GLY A 129 -3.93 26.09 -7.42
C GLY A 129 -4.27 26.01 -5.92
N SER A 130 -5.55 26.03 -5.61
CA SER A 130 -6.07 26.10 -4.24
C SER A 130 -7.27 25.18 -4.00
N THR A 131 -7.41 24.11 -4.79
CA THR A 131 -8.47 23.12 -4.62
C THR A 131 -7.89 21.71 -4.46
N VAL A 132 -8.55 20.88 -3.66
CA VAL A 132 -8.16 19.48 -3.46
C VAL A 132 -8.14 18.74 -4.78
N GLU A 133 -9.13 18.97 -5.64
CA GLU A 133 -9.22 18.35 -6.96
C GLU A 133 -7.98 18.66 -7.82
N ALA A 134 -7.56 19.92 -7.87
CA ALA A 134 -6.39 20.33 -8.65
C ALA A 134 -5.10 19.69 -8.12
N ALA A 135 -4.95 19.60 -6.79
CA ALA A 135 -3.79 18.94 -6.18
C ALA A 135 -3.73 17.45 -6.51
N VAL A 136 -4.87 16.76 -6.45
CA VAL A 136 -4.97 15.33 -6.80
C VAL A 136 -4.72 15.09 -8.29
N GLU A 137 -5.23 15.96 -9.18
CA GLU A 137 -4.95 15.87 -10.62
C GLU A 137 -3.44 16.00 -10.90
N GLN A 138 -2.78 16.97 -10.31
CA GLN A 138 -1.34 17.16 -10.48
C GLN A 138 -0.54 15.98 -9.93
N LEU A 139 -1.00 15.32 -8.85
CA LEU A 139 -0.40 14.10 -8.36
C LEU A 139 -0.53 12.97 -9.39
N PHE A 140 -1.70 12.82 -10.03
CA PHE A 140 -1.91 11.80 -11.05
C PHE A 140 -1.10 12.05 -12.33
N GLU A 141 -0.80 13.29 -12.67
CA GLU A 141 0.08 13.64 -13.79
C GLU A 141 1.53 13.13 -13.61
N GLN A 142 1.95 12.85 -12.37
CA GLN A 142 3.27 12.30 -12.07
C GLN A 142 3.32 10.76 -12.14
N VAL A 143 2.16 10.10 -12.28
CA VAL A 143 2.06 8.64 -12.32
C VAL A 143 2.52 8.13 -13.67
N ASP A 144 3.54 7.29 -13.68
CA ASP A 144 4.06 6.60 -14.86
C ASP A 144 3.86 5.07 -14.79
N GLN A 145 4.41 4.34 -15.75
CA GLN A 145 4.27 2.89 -15.83
C GLN A 145 5.00 2.13 -14.71
N SER A 146 5.93 2.75 -14.01
CA SER A 146 6.66 2.17 -12.87
C SER A 146 6.08 2.57 -11.52
N SER A 147 5.12 3.48 -11.51
CA SER A 147 4.52 4.03 -10.29
C SER A 147 3.49 3.08 -9.67
N PHE A 148 3.30 3.20 -8.38
CA PHE A 148 2.12 2.74 -7.65
C PHE A 148 1.57 3.87 -6.78
N ILE A 149 0.35 3.74 -6.30
CA ILE A 149 -0.29 4.74 -5.44
C ILE A 149 -0.64 4.10 -4.10
N ALA A 150 -0.28 4.76 -3.02
CA ALA A 150 -0.66 4.35 -1.68
C ALA A 150 -1.65 5.35 -1.07
N ILE A 151 -2.78 4.85 -0.57
CA ILE A 151 -3.78 5.63 0.13
C ILE A 151 -3.74 5.25 1.60
N HIS A 152 -3.36 6.18 2.46
CA HIS A 152 -3.32 5.99 3.90
C HIS A 152 -4.38 6.86 4.56
N VAL A 153 -5.33 6.23 5.27
CA VAL A 153 -6.49 6.90 5.85
C VAL A 153 -6.48 6.78 7.37
N TYR A 154 -6.46 7.92 8.06
CA TYR A 154 -6.54 8.01 9.53
C TYR A 154 -7.95 8.47 9.95
N LEU A 155 -8.94 7.63 9.66
CA LEU A 155 -10.33 7.83 10.04
C LEU A 155 -10.90 6.58 10.72
N SER A 156 -12.06 6.70 11.34
CA SER A 156 -12.78 5.54 11.89
C SER A 156 -13.24 4.62 10.75
N ARG A 157 -12.68 3.43 10.67
CA ARG A 157 -13.04 2.41 9.65
C ARG A 157 -14.52 2.04 9.71
N THR A 158 -15.12 2.06 10.89
CA THR A 158 -16.53 1.70 11.09
C THR A 158 -17.50 2.80 10.70
N GLU A 159 -17.08 4.06 10.80
CA GLU A 159 -17.90 5.23 10.43
C GLU A 159 -17.74 5.61 8.96
N TYR A 160 -16.59 5.34 8.38
CA TYR A 160 -16.24 5.77 7.02
C TYR A 160 -15.80 4.63 6.10
N PRO A 161 -16.44 3.46 6.12
CA PRO A 161 -15.99 2.28 5.34
C PRO A 161 -15.97 2.53 3.83
N GLN A 162 -16.73 3.51 3.34
CA GLN A 162 -16.82 3.87 1.92
C GLN A 162 -15.50 4.37 1.33
N PHE A 163 -14.53 4.81 2.14
CA PHE A 163 -13.23 5.25 1.63
C PHE A 163 -12.41 4.12 1.01
N GLU A 164 -12.65 2.86 1.39
CA GLU A 164 -11.98 1.72 0.76
C GLU A 164 -12.25 1.66 -0.76
N ALA A 165 -13.43 2.12 -1.21
CA ALA A 165 -13.77 2.15 -2.63
C ALA A 165 -12.92 3.11 -3.46
N LEU A 166 -12.25 4.10 -2.85
CA LEU A 166 -11.35 5.01 -3.54
C LEU A 166 -10.20 4.26 -4.22
N ARG A 167 -9.75 3.15 -3.63
CA ARG A 167 -8.72 2.30 -4.20
C ARG A 167 -9.07 1.89 -5.63
N ASP A 168 -10.24 1.29 -5.82
CA ASP A 168 -10.66 0.78 -7.13
C ASP A 168 -10.92 1.90 -8.13
N VAL A 169 -11.44 3.04 -7.67
CA VAL A 169 -11.67 4.22 -8.53
C VAL A 169 -10.34 4.76 -9.07
N ILE A 170 -9.34 4.87 -8.20
CA ILE A 170 -8.01 5.38 -8.57
C ILE A 170 -7.27 4.37 -9.44
N ALA A 171 -7.30 3.08 -9.09
CA ALA A 171 -6.71 2.02 -9.90
C ALA A 171 -7.27 1.99 -11.33
N LYS A 172 -8.61 2.09 -11.47
CA LYS A 172 -9.26 2.17 -12.77
C LYS A 172 -8.86 3.41 -13.57
N ARG A 173 -8.67 4.54 -12.89
CA ARG A 173 -8.31 5.81 -13.55
C ARG A 173 -6.88 5.82 -14.05
N THR A 174 -5.96 5.29 -13.24
CA THR A 174 -4.51 5.38 -13.48
C THR A 174 -3.95 4.17 -14.21
N GLY A 175 -4.66 3.04 -14.20
CA GLY A 175 -4.14 1.76 -14.70
C GLY A 175 -2.95 1.24 -13.89
N ARG A 176 -2.77 1.73 -12.64
CA ARG A 176 -1.64 1.35 -11.80
C ARG A 176 -2.08 0.69 -10.50
N PRO A 177 -1.21 -0.14 -9.89
CA PRO A 177 -1.50 -0.74 -8.59
C PRO A 177 -1.76 0.32 -7.53
N VAL A 178 -2.81 0.12 -6.73
CA VAL A 178 -3.18 1.02 -5.63
C VAL A 178 -3.30 0.22 -4.35
N THR A 179 -2.56 0.58 -3.32
CA THR A 179 -2.74 0.06 -1.97
C THR A 179 -3.67 0.96 -1.17
N PHE A 180 -4.41 0.40 -0.23
CA PHE A 180 -5.25 1.15 0.69
C PHE A 180 -5.06 0.63 2.11
N GLY A 181 -4.79 1.52 3.04
CA GLY A 181 -4.59 1.15 4.44
C GLY A 181 -5.29 2.08 5.41
N TRP A 182 -5.93 1.48 6.45
CA TRP A 182 -6.43 2.21 7.59
C TRP A 182 -5.32 2.39 8.64
N GLY A 183 -5.08 3.62 9.06
CA GLY A 183 -4.16 3.90 10.16
C GLY A 183 -4.68 3.36 11.51
N PRO A 184 -3.79 2.99 12.42
CA PRO A 184 -2.33 3.17 12.38
C PRO A 184 -1.52 1.97 11.83
N ARG A 185 -2.17 0.97 11.22
CA ARG A 185 -1.53 -0.28 10.76
C ARG A 185 -0.25 -0.05 9.95
N PHE A 186 -0.28 0.83 8.97
CA PHE A 186 0.85 1.10 8.08
C PHE A 186 1.99 1.93 8.73
N LEU A 187 1.87 2.36 9.97
CA LEU A 187 2.99 2.91 10.72
C LEU A 187 4.06 1.86 11.06
N HIS A 188 3.76 0.59 10.84
CA HIS A 188 4.63 -0.52 11.19
C HIS A 188 5.22 -1.24 9.98
N SER A 189 4.61 -1.14 8.79
CA SER A 189 4.90 -2.11 7.73
C SER A 189 4.58 -1.66 6.30
N THR A 190 4.65 -0.38 6.01
CA THR A 190 4.47 0.09 4.61
C THR A 190 5.48 1.11 4.22
#